data_eab6ddef3c47634f32576ebd702d4162
#
_entry.id   eab6ddef3c47634f32576ebd702d4162
#
_cell.length_a   1.000
_cell.length_b   1.000
_cell.length_c   1.000
_cell.angle_alpha   90.00
_cell.angle_beta   90.00
_cell.angle_gamma   90.00
#
_symmetry.space_group_name_H-M   'P 1'
#
loop_
_entity.id
_entity.type
_entity.pdbx_description
1 polymer ?
#
loop_
_entity_poly.entity_id
_entity_poly.type
_entity_poly.pdbx_seq_one_letter_code
_entity_poly.pdbx_strand_id
1 'polypeptide(L)'
;MNTYGAKVFSSPSECTDIGRKILEEYPDTPGSLGCAISEAVEAASNREGYRYVLGSVLNQVLLHQSIIGLETKAALEKYTIKADTIIGCAGGGSNIGGFASPFVGEKLRGEKDYKIIAVEPSSCPSLTKGKFAYDFCDTGKVTPLAKMYTLGNGFIPSPSHAGGLKYHGMSVTI
;
A
#
# COMPACT_ATOMS: atom_id res chain seq x y z
N MET A 1 -12.85 1.28 14.90
CA MET A 1 -12.30 -0.07 15.20
C MET A 1 -12.60 -0.49 16.63
N ASN A 2 -12.32 0.33 17.64
CA ASN A 2 -12.67 0.02 19.04
C ASN A 2 -14.17 -0.33 19.24
N THR A 3 -15.07 0.32 18.49
CA THR A 3 -16.54 0.04 18.49
C THR A 3 -16.86 -1.43 18.19
N TYR A 4 -16.00 -2.12 17.45
CA TYR A 4 -16.14 -3.53 17.11
C TYR A 4 -15.28 -4.45 17.98
N GLY A 5 -14.78 -3.96 19.12
CA GLY A 5 -14.01 -4.75 20.07
C GLY A 5 -12.53 -4.93 19.73
N ALA A 6 -12.02 -4.29 18.68
CA ALA A 6 -10.60 -4.35 18.35
C ALA A 6 -9.77 -3.52 19.33
N LYS A 7 -8.61 -4.05 19.75
CA LYS A 7 -7.59 -3.26 20.44
C LYS A 7 -6.78 -2.50 19.40
N VAL A 8 -6.77 -1.17 19.51
CA VAL A 8 -6.10 -0.28 18.55
C VAL A 8 -4.97 0.44 19.26
N PHE A 9 -3.78 0.36 18.66
CA PHE A 9 -2.59 1.06 19.10
C PHE A 9 -2.14 2.02 18.00
N SER A 10 -1.69 3.21 18.38
CA SER A 10 -0.97 4.09 17.45
C SER A 10 0.41 3.49 17.15
N SER A 11 0.96 3.74 15.97
CA SER A 11 2.30 3.27 15.59
C SER A 11 3.16 4.47 15.15
N PRO A 12 4.44 4.52 15.58
CA PRO A 12 5.10 3.56 16.47
C PRO A 12 4.58 3.62 17.91
N SER A 13 4.72 2.53 18.66
CA SER A 13 4.23 2.39 20.03
C SER A 13 5.29 1.79 20.96
N GLU A 14 5.06 1.91 22.26
CA GLU A 14 5.89 1.25 23.28
C GLU A 14 5.57 -0.25 23.47
N CYS A 15 4.55 -0.75 22.75
CA CYS A 15 4.05 -2.13 22.89
C CYS A 15 4.96 -3.19 22.26
N THR A 16 5.87 -2.78 21.39
CA THR A 16 6.81 -3.64 20.66
C THR A 16 8.24 -3.14 20.82
N ASP A 17 9.23 -4.03 20.66
CA ASP A 17 10.65 -3.65 20.71
C ASP A 17 11.02 -2.74 19.54
N ILE A 18 10.48 -3.04 18.36
CA ILE A 18 10.70 -2.23 17.17
C ILE A 18 10.06 -0.86 17.32
N GLY A 19 8.84 -0.79 17.86
CA GLY A 19 8.17 0.49 18.11
C GLY A 19 8.98 1.40 19.04
N ARG A 20 9.52 0.85 20.14
CA ARG A 20 10.40 1.57 21.05
C ARG A 20 11.67 2.08 20.36
N LYS A 21 12.34 1.23 19.56
CA LYS A 21 13.54 1.63 18.81
C LYS A 21 13.25 2.77 17.81
N ILE A 22 12.11 2.71 17.11
CA ILE A 22 11.71 3.79 16.20
C ILE A 22 11.44 5.08 16.98
N LEU A 23 10.81 5.02 18.14
CA LEU A 23 10.57 6.19 18.98
C LEU A 23 11.87 6.77 19.55
N GLU A 24 12.85 5.93 19.91
CA GLU A 24 14.18 6.37 20.33
C GLU A 24 14.93 7.09 19.20
N GLU A 25 14.87 6.56 17.97
CA GLU A 25 15.54 7.14 16.80
C GLU A 25 14.81 8.39 16.29
N TYR A 26 13.49 8.41 16.35
CA TYR A 26 12.62 9.48 15.85
C TYR A 26 11.54 9.86 16.88
N PRO A 27 11.88 10.58 17.97
CA PRO A 27 10.95 10.85 19.08
C PRO A 27 9.67 11.60 18.66
N ASP A 28 9.79 12.50 17.70
CA ASP A 28 8.68 13.34 17.21
C ASP A 28 8.00 12.78 15.94
N THR A 29 8.22 11.50 15.66
CA THR A 29 7.68 10.91 14.42
C THR A 29 6.14 10.88 14.41
N PRO A 30 5.49 11.31 13.32
CA PRO A 30 4.04 11.13 13.16
C PRO A 30 3.66 9.68 12.84
N GLY A 31 4.63 8.79 12.73
CA GLY A 31 4.44 7.41 12.28
C GLY A 31 4.18 7.28 10.79
N SER A 32 4.17 6.04 10.34
CA SER A 32 3.90 5.67 8.94
C SER A 32 3.32 4.26 8.87
N LEU A 33 2.82 3.88 7.69
CA LEU A 33 2.43 2.49 7.45
C LEU A 33 3.64 1.55 7.60
N GLY A 34 4.84 1.97 7.21
CA GLY A 34 6.06 1.19 7.39
C GLY A 34 6.39 0.89 8.85
N CYS A 35 6.18 1.85 9.77
CA CYS A 35 6.30 1.62 11.22
C CYS A 35 5.27 0.59 11.71
N ALA A 36 4.01 0.76 11.31
CA ALA A 36 2.93 -0.15 11.71
C ALA A 36 3.13 -1.58 11.18
N ILE A 37 3.70 -1.74 9.98
CA ILE A 37 4.06 -3.05 9.43
C ILE A 37 5.13 -3.71 10.31
N SER A 38 6.18 -2.99 10.69
CA SER A 38 7.25 -3.51 11.54
C SER A 38 6.71 -4.07 12.86
N GLU A 39 5.87 -3.29 13.55
CA GLU A 39 5.26 -3.69 14.82
C GLU A 39 4.29 -4.86 14.67
N ALA A 40 3.48 -4.87 13.60
CA ALA A 40 2.53 -5.94 13.33
C ALA A 40 3.25 -7.27 13.02
N VAL A 41 4.34 -7.23 12.25
CA VAL A 41 5.18 -8.40 11.95
C VAL A 41 5.85 -8.92 13.22
N GLU A 42 6.43 -8.05 14.05
CA GLU A 42 7.00 -8.43 15.34
C GLU A 42 5.95 -9.10 16.24
N ALA A 43 4.78 -8.48 16.39
CA ALA A 43 3.71 -9.01 17.21
C ALA A 43 3.22 -10.38 16.72
N ALA A 44 3.12 -10.58 15.40
CA ALA A 44 2.71 -11.85 14.82
C ALA A 44 3.76 -12.94 14.95
N SER A 45 5.05 -12.57 14.90
CA SER A 45 6.17 -13.52 15.01
C SER A 45 6.40 -13.99 16.46
N ASN A 46 6.19 -13.10 17.43
CA ASN A 46 6.55 -13.33 18.84
C ASN A 46 5.38 -13.82 19.70
N ARG A 47 4.16 -13.89 19.18
CA ARG A 47 2.97 -14.26 19.94
C ARG A 47 2.25 -15.44 19.31
N GLU A 48 2.06 -16.48 20.11
CA GLU A 48 1.29 -17.65 19.67
C GLU A 48 -0.15 -17.27 19.30
N GLY A 49 -0.66 -17.84 18.21
CA GLY A 49 -2.02 -17.59 17.73
C GLY A 49 -2.21 -16.29 16.95
N TYR A 50 -1.23 -15.39 16.92
CA TYR A 50 -1.29 -14.17 16.13
C TYR A 50 -1.03 -14.44 14.65
N ARG A 51 -1.66 -13.65 13.79
CA ARG A 51 -1.45 -13.68 12.34
C ARG A 51 -1.33 -12.25 11.82
N TYR A 52 -0.36 -12.04 10.92
CA TYR A 52 -0.20 -10.78 10.22
C TYR A 52 -1.15 -10.70 9.03
N VAL A 53 -1.94 -9.64 8.96
CA VAL A 53 -2.84 -9.34 7.84
C VAL A 53 -2.54 -7.94 7.34
N LEU A 54 -2.10 -7.85 6.08
CA LEU A 54 -1.81 -6.59 5.40
C LEU A 54 -2.88 -6.31 4.34
N GLY A 55 -3.39 -5.09 4.31
CA GLY A 55 -4.48 -4.67 3.41
C GLY A 55 -4.04 -4.07 2.07
N SER A 56 -2.72 -3.98 1.80
CA SER A 56 -2.17 -3.39 0.57
C SER A 56 -0.79 -3.95 0.25
N VAL A 57 -0.17 -3.56 -0.87
CA VAL A 57 1.20 -3.90 -1.29
C VAL A 57 1.37 -5.34 -1.79
N LEU A 58 0.79 -6.33 -1.14
CA LEU A 58 0.98 -7.75 -1.47
C LEU A 58 0.20 -8.16 -2.71
N ASN A 59 0.80 -9.01 -3.56
CA ASN A 59 0.20 -9.46 -4.82
C ASN A 59 -1.17 -10.14 -4.63
N GLN A 60 -1.35 -10.94 -3.58
CA GLN A 60 -2.65 -11.55 -3.29
C GLN A 60 -3.72 -10.50 -2.98
N VAL A 61 -3.37 -9.36 -2.39
CA VAL A 61 -4.30 -8.26 -2.13
C VAL A 61 -4.71 -7.60 -3.44
N LEU A 62 -3.75 -7.34 -4.35
CA LEU A 62 -4.04 -6.82 -5.69
C LEU A 62 -4.97 -7.77 -6.46
N LEU A 63 -4.70 -9.08 -6.39
CA LEU A 63 -5.53 -10.10 -7.03
C LEU A 63 -6.97 -10.07 -6.49
N HIS A 64 -7.17 -10.03 -5.18
CA HIS A 64 -8.51 -9.93 -4.60
C HIS A 64 -9.20 -8.61 -4.97
N GLN A 65 -8.47 -7.51 -4.99
CA GLN A 65 -9.02 -6.19 -5.37
C GLN A 65 -9.31 -6.06 -6.86
N SER A 66 -8.85 -6.98 -7.72
CA SER A 66 -9.20 -6.99 -9.14
C SER A 66 -10.71 -7.16 -9.38
N ILE A 67 -11.46 -7.67 -8.40
CA ILE A 67 -12.93 -7.72 -8.46
C ILE A 67 -13.54 -6.33 -8.71
N ILE A 68 -12.95 -5.26 -8.17
CA ILE A 68 -13.42 -3.89 -8.38
C ILE A 68 -13.31 -3.51 -9.86
N GLY A 69 -12.19 -3.83 -10.50
CA GLY A 69 -12.01 -3.60 -11.94
C GLY A 69 -12.91 -4.46 -12.79
N LEU A 70 -13.10 -5.73 -12.44
CA LEU A 70 -13.99 -6.66 -13.16
C LEU A 70 -15.45 -6.21 -13.06
N GLU A 71 -15.93 -5.84 -11.88
CA GLU A 71 -17.29 -5.32 -11.72
C GLU A 71 -17.49 -3.97 -12.42
N THR A 72 -16.44 -3.11 -12.41
CA THR A 72 -16.48 -1.86 -13.18
C THR A 72 -16.64 -2.14 -14.67
N LYS A 73 -15.89 -3.08 -15.24
CA LYS A 73 -16.05 -3.49 -16.65
C LYS A 73 -17.47 -3.99 -16.93
N ALA A 74 -17.99 -4.90 -16.11
CA ALA A 74 -19.34 -5.43 -16.26
C ALA A 74 -20.39 -4.31 -16.20
N ALA A 75 -20.21 -3.31 -15.31
CA ALA A 75 -21.10 -2.16 -15.24
C ALA A 75 -21.01 -1.28 -16.48
N LEU A 76 -19.80 -0.99 -16.97
CA LEU A 76 -19.62 -0.22 -18.21
C LEU A 76 -20.32 -0.89 -19.41
N GLU A 77 -20.18 -2.21 -19.56
CA GLU A 77 -20.84 -2.99 -20.59
C GLU A 77 -22.37 -2.94 -20.44
N LYS A 78 -22.87 -3.22 -19.22
CA LYS A 78 -24.31 -3.22 -18.91
C LYS A 78 -24.99 -1.89 -19.24
N TYR A 79 -24.32 -0.78 -18.98
CA TYR A 79 -24.86 0.57 -19.20
C TYR A 79 -24.40 1.20 -20.52
N THR A 80 -23.68 0.45 -21.35
CA THR A 80 -23.16 0.93 -22.66
C THR A 80 -22.31 2.20 -22.53
N ILE A 81 -21.52 2.29 -21.43
CA ILE A 81 -20.63 3.41 -21.17
C ILE A 81 -19.26 3.11 -21.76
N LYS A 82 -18.72 4.03 -22.55
CA LYS A 82 -17.36 3.95 -23.08
C LYS A 82 -16.41 4.72 -22.14
N ALA A 83 -15.45 4.04 -21.55
CA ALA A 83 -14.37 4.64 -20.80
C ALA A 83 -13.08 4.65 -21.63
N ASP A 84 -12.37 5.76 -21.66
CA ASP A 84 -11.08 5.90 -22.32
C ASP A 84 -9.94 6.15 -21.30
N THR A 85 -10.30 6.59 -20.11
CA THR A 85 -9.35 6.91 -19.05
C THR A 85 -9.74 6.21 -17.76
N ILE A 86 -8.77 5.55 -17.13
CA ILE A 86 -8.89 4.88 -15.83
C ILE A 86 -8.03 5.65 -14.84
N ILE A 87 -8.62 6.13 -13.75
CA ILE A 87 -7.93 6.93 -12.74
C ILE A 87 -8.09 6.25 -11.38
N GLY A 88 -7.00 5.99 -10.69
CA GLY A 88 -7.03 5.35 -9.37
C GLY A 88 -5.98 5.88 -8.42
N CYS A 89 -6.22 5.71 -7.11
CA CYS A 89 -5.29 6.12 -6.06
C CYS A 89 -4.12 5.14 -5.94
N ALA A 90 -2.92 5.67 -5.76
CA ALA A 90 -1.70 4.93 -5.54
C ALA A 90 -1.12 5.22 -4.14
N GLY A 91 -1.33 4.30 -3.22
CA GLY A 91 -0.65 4.23 -1.92
C GLY A 91 0.35 3.08 -1.95
N GLY A 92 0.01 1.92 -1.38
CA GLY A 92 0.79 0.69 -1.53
C GLY A 92 0.58 -0.04 -2.86
N GLY A 93 -0.30 0.44 -3.73
CA GLY A 93 -0.53 -0.09 -5.08
C GLY A 93 -1.76 -0.99 -5.24
N SER A 94 -2.33 -1.52 -4.17
CA SER A 94 -3.42 -2.49 -4.29
C SER A 94 -4.70 -1.90 -4.89
N ASN A 95 -5.04 -0.65 -4.60
CA ASN A 95 -6.19 0.02 -5.18
C ASN A 95 -6.03 0.17 -6.69
N ILE A 96 -5.00 0.89 -7.14
CA ILE A 96 -4.78 1.11 -8.58
C ILE A 96 -4.50 -0.20 -9.32
N GLY A 97 -3.69 -1.09 -8.73
CA GLY A 97 -3.35 -2.39 -9.35
C GLY A 97 -4.57 -3.29 -9.50
N GLY A 98 -5.37 -3.46 -8.45
CA GLY A 98 -6.58 -4.26 -8.50
C GLY A 98 -7.63 -3.67 -9.45
N PHE A 99 -7.90 -2.39 -9.32
CA PHE A 99 -8.88 -1.69 -10.17
C PHE A 99 -8.48 -1.68 -11.65
N ALA A 100 -7.22 -1.32 -11.95
CA ALA A 100 -6.78 -1.17 -13.33
C ALA A 100 -6.44 -2.50 -14.03
N SER A 101 -6.19 -3.59 -13.29
CA SER A 101 -5.68 -4.85 -13.86
C SER A 101 -6.44 -5.39 -15.05
N PRO A 102 -7.80 -5.46 -15.10
CA PRO A 102 -8.52 -5.96 -16.28
C PRO A 102 -8.38 -5.02 -17.48
N PHE A 103 -8.27 -3.71 -17.26
CA PHE A 103 -8.05 -2.72 -18.31
C PHE A 103 -6.61 -2.75 -18.85
N VAL A 104 -5.63 -2.95 -17.96
CA VAL A 104 -4.23 -3.20 -18.34
C VAL A 104 -4.14 -4.47 -19.19
N GLY A 105 -4.87 -5.53 -18.81
CA GLY A 105 -4.92 -6.77 -19.56
C GLY A 105 -5.41 -6.56 -21.00
N GLU A 106 -6.48 -5.81 -21.20
CA GLU A 106 -6.99 -5.47 -22.55
C GLU A 106 -5.97 -4.65 -23.36
N LYS A 107 -5.34 -3.66 -22.71
CA LYS A 107 -4.29 -2.85 -23.34
C LYS A 107 -3.10 -3.69 -23.78
N LEU A 108 -2.62 -4.61 -22.93
CA LEU A 108 -1.50 -5.50 -23.27
C LEU A 108 -1.82 -6.49 -24.40
N ARG A 109 -3.07 -6.91 -24.54
CA ARG A 109 -3.53 -7.74 -25.65
C ARG A 109 -3.85 -6.96 -26.93
N GLY A 110 -3.73 -5.61 -26.88
CA GLY A 110 -4.06 -4.75 -28.04
C GLY A 110 -5.56 -4.63 -28.32
N GLU A 111 -6.42 -4.99 -27.38
CA GLU A 111 -7.89 -4.95 -27.55
C GLU A 111 -8.43 -3.53 -27.41
N LYS A 112 -7.85 -2.75 -26.48
CA LYS A 112 -8.22 -1.35 -26.24
C LYS A 112 -7.08 -0.55 -25.62
N ASP A 113 -6.90 0.68 -26.05
CA ASP A 113 -5.87 1.59 -25.51
C ASP A 113 -6.47 2.53 -24.47
N TYR A 114 -6.42 2.14 -23.20
CA TYR A 114 -6.80 2.98 -22.08
C TYR A 114 -5.66 3.91 -21.66
N LYS A 115 -5.98 5.16 -21.34
CA LYS A 115 -5.11 6.03 -20.55
C LYS A 115 -5.25 5.67 -19.08
N ILE A 116 -4.19 5.18 -18.45
CA ILE A 116 -4.21 4.79 -17.04
C ILE A 116 -3.42 5.84 -16.23
N ILE A 117 -4.06 6.41 -15.20
CA ILE A 117 -3.50 7.46 -14.36
C ILE A 117 -3.51 6.98 -12.90
N ALA A 118 -2.33 6.83 -12.32
CA ALA A 118 -2.16 6.61 -10.89
C ALA A 118 -1.98 7.96 -10.19
N VAL A 119 -2.78 8.21 -9.15
CA VAL A 119 -2.75 9.46 -8.38
C VAL A 119 -2.21 9.18 -6.99
N GLU A 120 -1.11 9.84 -6.64
CA GLU A 120 -0.46 9.73 -5.33
C GLU A 120 -0.39 11.08 -4.62
N PRO A 121 -0.28 11.13 -3.27
CA PRO A 121 -0.12 12.38 -2.56
C PRO A 121 1.27 12.97 -2.78
N SER A 122 1.35 14.28 -2.91
CA SER A 122 2.62 15.00 -3.06
C SER A 122 3.56 14.81 -1.86
N SER A 123 3.00 14.49 -0.69
CA SER A 123 3.74 14.20 0.55
C SER A 123 4.35 12.79 0.59
N CYS A 124 3.95 11.89 -0.33
CA CYS A 124 4.45 10.52 -0.40
C CYS A 124 4.53 10.04 -1.86
N PRO A 125 5.39 10.68 -2.69
CA PRO A 125 5.41 10.51 -4.15
C PRO A 125 6.26 9.30 -4.58
N SER A 126 5.86 8.09 -4.20
CA SER A 126 6.65 6.87 -4.45
C SER A 126 6.82 6.53 -5.93
N LEU A 127 5.82 6.78 -6.77
CA LEU A 127 5.91 6.53 -8.22
C LEU A 127 6.63 7.64 -8.97
N THR A 128 6.41 8.91 -8.61
CA THR A 128 6.96 10.05 -9.37
C THR A 128 8.36 10.47 -8.93
N LYS A 129 8.74 10.22 -7.65
CA LYS A 129 10.05 10.59 -7.11
C LYS A 129 10.82 9.42 -6.48
N GLY A 130 10.17 8.28 -6.29
CA GLY A 130 10.80 7.06 -5.79
C GLY A 130 11.77 6.45 -6.81
N LYS A 131 12.65 5.58 -6.32
CA LYS A 131 13.59 4.81 -7.14
C LYS A 131 13.06 3.38 -7.27
N PHE A 132 13.21 2.77 -8.44
CA PHE A 132 12.94 1.35 -8.61
C PHE A 132 14.16 0.55 -8.12
N ALA A 133 14.08 0.06 -6.88
CA ALA A 133 15.20 -0.58 -6.19
C ALA A 133 14.71 -1.66 -5.21
N TYR A 134 15.65 -2.49 -4.74
CA TYR A 134 15.39 -3.38 -3.61
C TYR A 134 15.33 -2.58 -2.31
N ASP A 135 14.26 -2.74 -1.55
CA ASP A 135 14.08 -2.11 -0.26
C ASP A 135 13.26 -3.01 0.68
N PHE A 136 13.32 -2.72 1.98
CA PHE A 136 12.44 -3.36 2.96
C PHE A 136 11.01 -2.81 2.84
N CYS A 137 10.04 -3.70 3.03
CA CYS A 137 8.63 -3.30 3.00
C CYS A 137 8.18 -2.58 4.29
N ASP A 138 9.10 -2.37 5.24
CA ASP A 138 8.83 -1.77 6.54
C ASP A 138 10.01 -0.94 7.07
N THR A 139 9.73 -0.02 8.01
CA THR A 139 10.73 0.90 8.57
C THR A 139 11.75 0.19 9.47
N GLY A 140 11.32 -0.81 10.23
CA GLY A 140 12.18 -1.58 11.14
C GLY A 140 13.01 -2.69 10.48
N LYS A 141 12.88 -2.87 9.16
CA LYS A 141 13.65 -3.84 8.37
C LYS A 141 13.48 -5.30 8.78
N VAL A 142 12.27 -5.67 9.21
CA VAL A 142 11.92 -7.04 9.61
C VAL A 142 11.25 -7.84 8.50
N THR A 143 10.86 -7.19 7.41
CA THR A 143 10.28 -7.83 6.22
C THR A 143 11.37 -8.21 5.22
N PRO A 144 11.11 -9.15 4.29
CA PRO A 144 12.00 -9.41 3.17
C PRO A 144 12.20 -8.19 2.28
N LEU A 145 13.36 -8.15 1.60
CA LEU A 145 13.63 -7.19 0.53
C LEU A 145 12.72 -7.48 -0.67
N ALA A 146 12.12 -6.42 -1.21
CA ALA A 146 11.33 -6.47 -2.42
C ALA A 146 11.79 -5.39 -3.42
N LYS A 147 11.81 -5.71 -4.69
CA LYS A 147 12.13 -4.75 -5.75
C LYS A 147 10.87 -3.96 -6.09
N MET A 148 10.88 -2.67 -5.81
CA MET A 148 9.69 -1.80 -5.92
C MET A 148 10.09 -0.35 -6.16
N TYR A 149 9.14 0.49 -6.55
CA TYR A 149 9.30 1.93 -6.44
C TYR A 149 9.27 2.30 -4.95
N THR A 150 10.32 2.94 -4.45
CA THR A 150 10.46 3.28 -3.04
C THR A 150 11.08 4.66 -2.82
N LEU A 151 10.65 5.31 -1.74
CA LEU A 151 11.26 6.52 -1.19
C LEU A 151 12.34 6.23 -0.14
N GLY A 152 12.54 4.93 0.16
CA GLY A 152 13.42 4.42 1.21
C GLY A 152 12.63 3.99 2.46
N ASN A 153 13.01 2.85 3.06
CA ASN A 153 12.33 2.28 4.23
C ASN A 153 12.30 3.21 5.47
N GLY A 154 13.28 4.11 5.59
CA GLY A 154 13.32 5.15 6.63
C GLY A 154 12.52 6.41 6.30
N PHE A 155 11.86 6.50 5.13
CA PHE A 155 11.06 7.66 4.77
C PHE A 155 9.77 7.69 5.60
N ILE A 156 9.60 8.75 6.38
CA ILE A 156 8.38 9.01 7.15
C ILE A 156 7.69 10.23 6.53
N PRO A 157 6.50 10.06 5.94
CA PRO A 157 5.79 11.16 5.32
C PRO A 157 5.30 12.18 6.36
N SER A 158 5.08 13.42 5.92
CA SER A 158 4.53 14.48 6.77
C SER A 158 3.18 14.08 7.39
N PRO A 159 2.78 14.66 8.54
CA PRO A 159 1.56 14.28 9.25
C PRO A 159 0.26 14.70 8.55
N SER A 160 0.34 15.37 7.39
CA SER A 160 -0.86 15.75 6.61
C SER A 160 -1.75 14.53 6.32
N HIS A 161 -3.06 14.70 6.43
CA HIS A 161 -4.00 13.62 6.16
C HIS A 161 -4.00 13.25 4.67
N ALA A 162 -3.82 11.98 4.38
CA ALA A 162 -3.84 11.42 3.02
C ALA A 162 -4.52 10.04 2.96
N GLY A 163 -5.39 9.71 3.91
CA GLY A 163 -6.29 8.54 3.91
C GLY A 163 -5.59 7.21 3.70
N GLY A 164 -4.60 6.72 4.12
CA GLY A 164 -3.92 5.43 3.83
C GLY A 164 -2.92 5.48 2.67
N LEU A 165 -2.70 6.66 2.09
CA LEU A 165 -1.75 6.84 0.98
C LEU A 165 -0.37 7.29 1.49
N LYS A 166 0.06 6.83 2.67
CA LYS A 166 1.33 7.19 3.31
C LYS A 166 2.23 5.96 3.49
N TYR A 167 2.65 5.39 2.39
CA TYR A 167 3.57 4.26 2.37
C TYR A 167 4.78 4.57 1.49
N HIS A 168 5.99 4.28 2.00
CA HIS A 168 7.25 4.60 1.33
C HIS A 168 7.49 3.78 0.06
N GLY A 169 6.83 2.64 -0.09
CA GLY A 169 7.01 1.71 -1.19
C GLY A 169 5.73 1.44 -1.99
N MET A 170 5.89 0.74 -3.09
CA MET A 170 4.81 0.33 -3.98
C MET A 170 4.81 -1.18 -4.14
N SER A 171 3.66 -1.78 -4.44
CA SER A 171 3.61 -3.20 -4.79
C SER A 171 4.58 -3.53 -5.92
N VAL A 172 5.21 -4.70 -5.83
CA VAL A 172 6.19 -5.18 -6.82
C VAL A 172 5.62 -5.41 -8.22
N THR A 173 4.30 -5.39 -8.36
CA THR A 173 3.58 -5.60 -9.63
C THR A 173 3.08 -4.32 -10.30
N ILE A 174 3.39 -3.15 -9.72
CA ILE A 174 3.02 -1.83 -10.26
C ILE A 174 4.16 -1.21 -11.05
#